data_776ba8016cbcf18abd6012d3f12f0ead
#
_entry.id   776ba8016cbcf18abd6012d3f12f0ead
#
_cell.length_a   1.000
_cell.length_b   1.000
_cell.length_c   1.000
_cell.angle_alpha   90.00
_cell.angle_beta   90.00
_cell.angle_gamma   90.00
#
_symmetry.space_group_name_H-M   'P 1'
#
loop_
_entity.id
_entity.type
_entity.pdbx_description
1 polymer ?
#
loop_
_entity_poly.entity_id
_entity_poly.type
_entity_poly.pdbx_seq_one_letter_code
_entity_poly.pdbx_strand_id
1 'polypeptide(L)'
;MARRRQSVTIKHVAADAGVSLQTVSRVINSGANVHPRTNQRVQEAIDRLGYVPSIAARRMGGSSSYLILSLNDRDRTIADWTNREGADWVDQMLFGGMIKSAELGYRLLLELVDTHNDHVERELRETIAALQPDGVILTPPHSENPLITTLLGEEGISFARIGSLEAGAGIALTMDDEEAASLATRHLIALGHRRIGFIAGSNEYSLSARRVAGWRDAMAKAGLPIEELLAPGDFSYASGEQAAATLLSLADPATAIIASNDQMALATLGVCNARGMVVPDDLSLISFDNTPIVRFVQPPLTAIDQPIAQLASKAVELIVAAHRGLGVPDGPVVVPASLVERKSTAPPRPSNPARRSAE
;
A
#
# COMPACT_ATOMS: atom_id res chain seq x y z
N MET A 1 -21.02 29.03 28.39
CA MET A 1 -21.47 27.66 28.10
C MET A 1 -22.04 27.64 26.68
N ALA A 2 -21.34 27.06 25.72
CA ALA A 2 -21.84 26.93 24.34
C ALA A 2 -22.98 25.91 24.32
N ARG A 3 -24.19 26.31 23.87
CA ARG A 3 -25.32 25.41 23.63
C ARG A 3 -24.90 24.38 22.61
N ARG A 4 -24.79 23.11 23.00
CA ARG A 4 -24.66 21.96 22.08
C ARG A 4 -25.82 22.06 21.09
N ARG A 5 -25.55 22.26 19.80
CA ARG A 5 -26.58 22.19 18.76
C ARG A 5 -27.28 20.83 18.90
N GLN A 6 -28.59 20.85 19.12
CA GLN A 6 -29.40 19.64 19.16
C GLN A 6 -29.26 18.98 17.78
N SER A 7 -28.58 17.85 17.73
CA SER A 7 -28.43 17.08 16.48
C SER A 7 -29.79 16.55 16.03
N VAL A 8 -30.09 16.71 14.76
CA VAL A 8 -31.28 16.08 14.17
C VAL A 8 -31.21 14.58 14.38
N THR A 9 -32.29 13.97 14.82
CA THR A 9 -32.36 12.53 15.14
C THR A 9 -33.35 11.83 14.24
N ILE A 10 -33.27 10.49 14.18
CA ILE A 10 -34.24 9.66 13.46
C ILE A 10 -35.70 9.93 13.88
N LYS A 11 -35.92 10.38 15.13
CA LYS A 11 -37.25 10.77 15.62
C LYS A 11 -37.79 12.02 14.91
N HIS A 12 -36.93 12.97 14.62
CA HIS A 12 -37.31 14.16 13.85
C HIS A 12 -37.66 13.80 12.42
N VAL A 13 -36.91 12.91 11.76
CA VAL A 13 -37.23 12.43 10.41
C VAL A 13 -38.57 11.66 10.37
N ALA A 14 -38.82 10.80 11.36
CA ALA A 14 -40.05 10.04 11.48
C ALA A 14 -41.27 10.95 11.66
N ALA A 15 -41.16 11.98 12.49
CA ALA A 15 -42.20 12.98 12.71
C ALA A 15 -42.47 13.80 11.45
N ASP A 16 -41.42 14.27 10.75
CA ASP A 16 -41.51 15.09 9.55
C ASP A 16 -42.03 14.31 8.36
N ALA A 17 -41.63 13.04 8.17
CA ALA A 17 -42.12 12.15 7.14
C ALA A 17 -43.50 11.53 7.45
N GLY A 18 -44.04 11.69 8.66
CA GLY A 18 -45.29 11.09 9.09
C GLY A 18 -45.32 9.57 9.07
N VAL A 19 -44.22 8.93 9.53
CA VAL A 19 -44.04 7.47 9.56
C VAL A 19 -43.44 6.99 10.89
N SER A 20 -43.48 5.69 11.13
CA SER A 20 -42.84 5.12 12.32
C SER A 20 -41.31 5.16 12.26
N LEU A 21 -40.65 5.18 13.43
CA LEU A 21 -39.19 5.06 13.53
C LEU A 21 -38.65 3.82 12.78
N GLN A 22 -39.38 2.70 12.87
CA GLN A 22 -39.01 1.47 12.19
C GLN A 22 -39.08 1.61 10.66
N THR A 23 -40.04 2.40 10.13
CA THR A 23 -40.12 2.67 8.70
C THR A 23 -38.94 3.52 8.22
N VAL A 24 -38.57 4.57 8.99
CA VAL A 24 -37.36 5.36 8.69
C VAL A 24 -36.11 4.51 8.70
N SER A 25 -35.96 3.66 9.74
CA SER A 25 -34.83 2.74 9.85
C SER A 25 -34.73 1.78 8.66
N ARG A 26 -35.87 1.25 8.19
CA ARG A 26 -35.89 0.38 6.99
C ARG A 26 -35.48 1.14 5.72
N VAL A 27 -35.93 2.36 5.53
CA VAL A 27 -35.52 3.20 4.38
C VAL A 27 -34.03 3.48 4.40
N ILE A 28 -33.49 3.88 5.57
CA ILE A 28 -32.07 4.19 5.72
C ILE A 28 -31.18 2.96 5.47
N ASN A 29 -31.62 1.78 5.91
CA ASN A 29 -30.87 0.53 5.79
C ASN A 29 -31.20 -0.25 4.48
N SER A 30 -31.77 0.39 3.48
CA SER A 30 -32.14 -0.22 2.19
C SER A 30 -32.97 -1.50 2.33
N GLY A 31 -33.78 -1.61 3.39
CA GLY A 31 -34.61 -2.77 3.67
C GLY A 31 -35.66 -3.00 2.59
N ALA A 32 -35.67 -4.20 2.01
CA ALA A 32 -36.74 -4.64 1.10
C ALA A 32 -38.10 -4.51 1.80
N ASN A 33 -39.13 -4.04 1.07
CA ASN A 33 -40.53 -3.88 1.51
C ASN A 33 -40.95 -2.52 2.08
N VAL A 34 -40.36 -1.41 1.65
CA VAL A 34 -40.94 -0.09 1.86
C VAL A 34 -41.58 0.38 0.55
N HIS A 35 -42.88 0.78 0.61
CA HIS A 35 -43.58 1.26 -0.58
C HIS A 35 -42.85 2.48 -1.17
N PRO A 36 -42.69 2.61 -2.51
CA PRO A 36 -41.90 3.66 -3.16
C PRO A 36 -42.26 5.09 -2.70
N ARG A 37 -43.54 5.40 -2.55
CA ARG A 37 -44.03 6.72 -2.05
C ARG A 37 -43.58 7.00 -0.61
N THR A 38 -43.50 5.97 0.24
CA THR A 38 -43.07 6.10 1.62
C THR A 38 -41.55 6.31 1.67
N ASN A 39 -40.79 5.58 0.84
CA ASN A 39 -39.37 5.76 0.68
C ASN A 39 -39.04 7.20 0.27
N GLN A 40 -39.70 7.71 -0.78
CA GLN A 40 -39.52 9.09 -1.27
C GLN A 40 -39.79 10.13 -0.16
N ARG A 41 -40.92 10.03 0.56
CA ARG A 41 -41.24 10.94 1.68
C ARG A 41 -40.19 10.96 2.77
N VAL A 42 -39.65 9.79 3.13
CA VAL A 42 -38.58 9.67 4.14
C VAL A 42 -37.30 10.30 3.62
N GLN A 43 -36.94 10.06 2.35
CA GLN A 43 -35.74 10.64 1.76
C GLN A 43 -35.84 12.17 1.68
N GLU A 44 -36.98 12.73 1.26
CA GLU A 44 -37.21 14.17 1.27
C GLU A 44 -37.12 14.78 2.69
N ALA A 45 -37.60 14.07 3.71
CA ALA A 45 -37.46 14.50 5.10
C ALA A 45 -36.00 14.48 5.59
N ILE A 46 -35.24 13.45 5.21
CA ILE A 46 -33.80 13.34 5.49
C ILE A 46 -33.06 14.54 4.90
N ASP A 47 -33.29 14.83 3.62
CA ASP A 47 -32.63 15.91 2.88
C ASP A 47 -32.99 17.28 3.47
N ARG A 48 -34.28 17.53 3.74
CA ARG A 48 -34.79 18.79 4.30
C ARG A 48 -34.25 19.08 5.68
N LEU A 49 -34.15 18.05 6.55
CA LEU A 49 -33.69 18.19 7.92
C LEU A 49 -32.15 18.13 8.02
N GLY A 50 -31.44 17.78 6.95
CA GLY A 50 -30.01 17.52 6.96
C GLY A 50 -29.65 16.37 7.91
N TYR A 51 -30.51 15.36 8.03
CA TYR A 51 -30.28 14.24 8.93
C TYR A 51 -29.21 13.31 8.35
N VAL A 52 -28.12 13.17 9.09
CA VAL A 52 -27.10 12.16 8.80
C VAL A 52 -27.20 11.07 9.86
N PRO A 53 -27.49 9.82 9.49
CA PRO A 53 -27.52 8.71 10.43
C PRO A 53 -26.16 8.60 11.13
N SER A 54 -26.15 8.71 12.47
CA SER A 54 -24.90 8.46 13.22
C SER A 54 -24.49 6.99 13.06
N ILE A 55 -23.19 6.72 13.12
CA ILE A 55 -22.65 5.35 13.11
C ILE A 55 -23.33 4.50 14.20
N ALA A 56 -23.55 5.07 15.40
CA ALA A 56 -24.26 4.40 16.48
C ALA A 56 -25.72 4.09 16.12
N ALA A 57 -26.43 4.99 15.41
CA ALA A 57 -27.81 4.74 14.99
C ALA A 57 -27.90 3.65 13.89
N ARG A 58 -26.91 3.56 13.01
CA ARG A 58 -26.81 2.48 12.01
C ARG A 58 -26.51 1.14 12.68
N ARG A 59 -25.61 1.10 13.66
CA ARG A 59 -25.32 -0.11 14.47
C ARG A 59 -26.53 -0.66 15.20
N MET A 60 -27.44 0.20 15.69
CA MET A 60 -28.66 -0.24 16.38
C MET A 60 -29.70 -0.87 15.46
N GLY A 61 -29.60 -0.66 14.17
CA GLY A 61 -30.56 -1.15 13.15
C GLY A 61 -30.10 -2.33 12.30
N GLY A 62 -28.85 -2.75 12.44
CA GLY A 62 -28.26 -3.81 11.62
C GLY A 62 -26.92 -4.31 12.20
N SER A 63 -26.41 -5.40 11.65
CA SER A 63 -25.15 -6.03 12.04
C SER A 63 -23.90 -5.32 11.54
N SER A 64 -24.02 -4.22 10.77
CA SER A 64 -22.90 -3.53 10.15
C SER A 64 -22.45 -2.27 10.91
N SER A 65 -21.15 -2.10 11.08
CA SER A 65 -20.55 -0.91 11.68
C SER A 65 -20.23 0.18 10.65
N TYR A 66 -20.21 -0.19 9.37
CA TYR A 66 -19.74 0.65 8.25
C TYR A 66 -18.31 1.16 8.46
N LEU A 67 -17.47 0.33 9.08
CA LEU A 67 -16.09 0.61 9.40
C LEU A 67 -15.18 -0.45 8.76
N ILE A 68 -14.16 0.02 8.06
CA ILE A 68 -13.03 -0.79 7.62
C ILE A 68 -11.81 -0.34 8.40
N LEU A 69 -11.08 -1.29 8.96
CA LEU A 69 -9.85 -1.05 9.69
C LEU A 69 -8.67 -1.38 8.80
N SER A 70 -7.67 -0.52 8.73
CA SER A 70 -6.39 -0.82 8.08
C SER A 70 -5.33 -1.03 9.15
N LEU A 71 -4.71 -2.21 9.17
CA LEU A 71 -3.62 -2.52 10.10
C LEU A 71 -2.29 -2.25 9.40
N ASN A 72 -1.52 -1.32 9.96
CA ASN A 72 -0.22 -0.92 9.44
C ASN A 72 0.87 -1.17 10.48
N ASP A 73 2.08 -1.42 9.99
CA ASP A 73 3.28 -1.53 10.81
C ASP A 73 3.49 -0.25 11.62
N ARG A 74 3.47 -0.39 12.95
CA ARG A 74 3.58 0.71 13.89
C ARG A 74 4.93 1.39 13.84
N ASP A 75 5.99 0.60 13.98
CA ASP A 75 7.33 1.12 14.15
C ASP A 75 7.80 1.80 12.87
N ARG A 76 7.54 1.17 11.72
CA ARG A 76 7.84 1.75 10.43
C ARG A 76 7.05 3.04 10.17
N THR A 77 5.74 3.03 10.41
CA THR A 77 4.90 4.20 10.16
C THR A 77 5.30 5.38 11.05
N ILE A 78 5.59 5.13 12.34
CA ILE A 78 6.04 6.17 13.26
C ILE A 78 7.42 6.70 12.86
N ALA A 79 8.35 5.82 12.47
CA ALA A 79 9.67 6.21 12.01
C ALA A 79 9.60 7.11 10.77
N ASP A 80 8.84 6.72 9.76
CA ASP A 80 8.67 7.49 8.52
C ASP A 80 8.09 8.88 8.79
N TRP A 81 7.08 8.99 9.65
CA TRP A 81 6.48 10.28 10.01
C TRP A 81 7.40 11.14 10.88
N THR A 82 8.13 10.54 11.84
CA THR A 82 9.02 11.25 12.74
C THR A 82 10.25 11.80 12.03
N ASN A 83 10.85 10.97 11.19
CA ASN A 83 12.04 11.32 10.42
C ASN A 83 11.73 12.19 9.20
N ARG A 84 10.45 12.31 8.81
CA ARG A 84 10.01 12.98 7.58
C ARG A 84 10.66 12.39 6.31
N GLU A 85 10.92 11.10 6.35
CA GLU A 85 11.49 10.37 5.21
C GLU A 85 10.44 9.94 4.17
N GLY A 86 9.18 10.34 4.39
CA GLY A 86 8.06 10.11 3.49
C GLY A 86 7.23 8.90 3.88
N ALA A 87 5.95 9.13 4.13
CA ALA A 87 4.94 8.10 4.35
C ALA A 87 4.13 7.84 3.07
N ASP A 88 4.70 8.14 1.91
CA ASP A 88 3.97 8.16 0.63
C ASP A 88 3.23 6.85 0.34
N TRP A 89 3.81 5.70 0.74
CA TRP A 89 3.13 4.42 0.60
C TRP A 89 1.84 4.36 1.43
N VAL A 90 1.92 4.77 2.71
CA VAL A 90 0.76 4.84 3.61
C VAL A 90 -0.24 5.87 3.11
N ASP A 91 0.23 7.03 2.63
CA ASP A 91 -0.61 8.09 2.09
C ASP A 91 -1.40 7.63 0.86
N GLN A 92 -0.76 6.89 -0.06
CA GLN A 92 -1.43 6.31 -1.22
C GLN A 92 -2.46 5.23 -0.82
N MET A 93 -2.12 4.40 0.16
CA MET A 93 -3.03 3.39 0.70
C MET A 93 -4.26 4.06 1.33
N LEU A 94 -4.06 5.07 2.17
CA LEU A 94 -5.14 5.84 2.77
C LEU A 94 -5.98 6.55 1.72
N PHE A 95 -5.36 7.19 0.73
CA PHE A 95 -6.05 7.88 -0.35
C PHE A 95 -7.02 6.96 -1.09
N GLY A 96 -6.53 5.83 -1.62
CA GLY A 96 -7.37 4.87 -2.34
C GLY A 96 -8.45 4.24 -1.46
N GLY A 97 -8.07 3.81 -0.25
CA GLY A 97 -8.97 3.18 0.71
C GLY A 97 -10.07 4.13 1.22
N MET A 98 -9.73 5.38 1.54
CA MET A 98 -10.69 6.37 2.03
C MET A 98 -11.72 6.77 0.97
N ILE A 99 -11.28 7.02 -0.27
CA ILE A 99 -12.19 7.38 -1.36
C ILE A 99 -13.17 6.23 -1.60
N LYS A 100 -12.69 5.00 -1.76
CA LYS A 100 -13.55 3.85 -2.01
C LYS A 100 -14.48 3.55 -0.82
N SER A 101 -13.99 3.67 0.39
CA SER A 101 -14.82 3.52 1.60
C SER A 101 -15.95 4.55 1.59
N ALA A 102 -15.66 5.82 1.31
CA ALA A 102 -16.67 6.88 1.24
C ALA A 102 -17.72 6.63 0.15
N GLU A 103 -17.31 6.19 -1.06
CA GLU A 103 -18.21 5.82 -2.15
C GLU A 103 -19.21 4.72 -1.74
N LEU A 104 -18.75 3.74 -0.96
CA LEU A 104 -19.56 2.61 -0.50
C LEU A 104 -20.31 2.88 0.81
N GLY A 105 -20.16 4.09 1.39
CA GLY A 105 -20.80 4.49 2.65
C GLY A 105 -20.09 4.04 3.90
N TYR A 106 -18.86 3.56 3.78
CA TYR A 106 -17.98 3.14 4.87
C TYR A 106 -17.05 4.25 5.34
N ARG A 107 -16.33 4.00 6.44
CA ARG A 107 -15.20 4.79 6.91
C ARG A 107 -13.99 3.90 7.02
N LEU A 108 -12.82 4.44 6.69
CA LEU A 108 -11.53 3.81 6.91
C LEU A 108 -10.90 4.40 8.16
N LEU A 109 -10.38 3.53 9.02
CA LEU A 109 -9.60 3.89 10.20
C LEU A 109 -8.25 3.17 10.10
N LEU A 110 -7.17 3.90 10.37
CA LEU A 110 -5.82 3.37 10.45
C LEU A 110 -5.53 2.95 11.89
N GLU A 111 -5.06 1.72 12.07
CA GLU A 111 -4.57 1.19 13.34
C GLU A 111 -3.12 0.78 13.18
N LEU A 112 -2.28 1.21 14.11
CA LEU A 112 -0.85 0.90 14.12
C LEU A 112 -0.62 -0.31 15.04
N VAL A 113 -0.13 -1.40 14.45
CA VAL A 113 0.06 -2.68 15.14
C VAL A 113 1.56 -2.99 15.24
N ASP A 114 2.00 -3.28 16.47
CA ASP A 114 3.34 -3.79 16.76
C ASP A 114 3.28 -5.31 16.91
N THR A 115 3.79 -6.02 15.91
CA THR A 115 3.82 -7.50 15.93
C THR A 115 5.03 -8.08 16.65
N HIS A 116 5.94 -7.23 17.16
CA HIS A 116 7.13 -7.66 17.91
C HIS A 116 6.87 -7.77 19.42
N ASN A 117 5.68 -7.35 19.90
CA ASN A 117 5.34 -7.46 21.31
C ASN A 117 4.51 -8.71 21.60
N ASP A 118 4.65 -9.24 22.82
CA ASP A 118 3.92 -10.44 23.28
C ASP A 118 2.41 -10.21 23.52
N HIS A 119 1.92 -8.99 23.34
CA HIS A 119 0.54 -8.59 23.64
C HIS A 119 -0.31 -8.30 22.39
N VAL A 120 0.27 -8.42 21.19
CA VAL A 120 -0.38 -8.10 19.91
C VAL A 120 -1.75 -8.78 19.75
N GLU A 121 -1.87 -10.05 20.12
CA GLU A 121 -3.15 -10.77 20.00
C GLU A 121 -4.23 -10.15 20.89
N ARG A 122 -3.89 -9.86 22.15
CA ARG A 122 -4.83 -9.25 23.10
C ARG A 122 -5.25 -7.86 22.64
N GLU A 123 -4.29 -7.02 22.25
CA GLU A 123 -4.56 -5.66 21.79
C GLU A 123 -5.45 -5.65 20.55
N LEU A 124 -5.18 -6.57 19.62
CA LEU A 124 -5.99 -6.68 18.41
C LEU A 124 -7.40 -7.20 18.71
N ARG A 125 -7.58 -8.19 19.61
CA ARG A 125 -8.90 -8.63 20.08
C ARG A 125 -9.67 -7.50 20.78
N GLU A 126 -9.01 -6.71 21.62
CA GLU A 126 -9.63 -5.55 22.29
C GLU A 126 -10.06 -4.49 21.26
N THR A 127 -9.22 -4.18 20.28
CA THR A 127 -9.54 -3.26 19.18
C THR A 127 -10.72 -3.75 18.34
N ILE A 128 -10.73 -5.03 17.96
CA ILE A 128 -11.83 -5.64 17.20
C ILE A 128 -13.13 -5.61 18.02
N ALA A 129 -13.08 -5.96 19.28
CA ALA A 129 -14.25 -5.97 20.15
C ALA A 129 -14.83 -4.55 20.35
N ALA A 130 -13.96 -3.55 20.49
CA ALA A 130 -14.36 -2.14 20.67
C ALA A 130 -14.90 -1.51 19.40
N LEU A 131 -14.26 -1.75 18.26
CA LEU A 131 -14.59 -1.10 16.97
C LEU A 131 -15.60 -1.90 16.15
N GLN A 132 -15.62 -3.23 16.29
CA GLN A 132 -16.46 -4.16 15.51
C GLN A 132 -16.42 -3.84 14.01
N PRO A 133 -15.24 -3.84 13.36
CA PRO A 133 -15.14 -3.50 11.96
C PRO A 133 -15.85 -4.52 11.07
N ASP A 134 -16.45 -4.07 9.98
CA ASP A 134 -17.06 -4.96 8.97
C ASP A 134 -15.99 -5.62 8.09
N GLY A 135 -14.77 -5.10 8.12
CA GLY A 135 -13.64 -5.70 7.45
C GLY A 135 -12.31 -5.05 7.78
N VAL A 136 -11.25 -5.74 7.41
CA VAL A 136 -9.86 -5.35 7.73
C VAL A 136 -8.98 -5.39 6.49
N ILE A 137 -8.17 -4.36 6.29
CA ILE A 137 -7.07 -4.36 5.32
C ILE A 137 -5.79 -4.64 6.09
N LEU A 138 -5.07 -5.68 5.68
CA LEU A 138 -3.74 -5.98 6.16
C LEU A 138 -2.72 -5.43 5.16
N THR A 139 -1.77 -4.65 5.67
CA THR A 139 -0.62 -4.19 4.88
C THR A 139 0.63 -4.96 5.28
N PRO A 140 1.68 -5.03 4.45
CA PRO A 140 2.95 -5.65 4.84
C PRO A 140 3.55 -4.99 6.10
N PRO A 141 4.13 -5.76 7.03
CA PRO A 141 4.34 -7.21 7.00
C PRO A 141 3.14 -8.03 7.51
N HIS A 142 2.06 -7.39 8.00
CA HIS A 142 0.92 -8.04 8.65
C HIS A 142 0.09 -8.93 7.69
N SER A 143 0.18 -8.69 6.38
CA SER A 143 -0.57 -9.43 5.35
C SER A 143 -0.34 -10.94 5.36
N GLU A 144 0.81 -11.37 5.83
CA GLU A 144 1.20 -12.78 5.91
C GLU A 144 1.48 -13.24 7.35
N ASN A 145 1.12 -12.44 8.36
CA ASN A 145 1.27 -12.80 9.75
C ASN A 145 0.19 -13.83 10.15
N PRO A 146 0.58 -15.07 10.50
CA PRO A 146 -0.37 -16.16 10.76
C PRO A 146 -1.23 -15.90 12.01
N LEU A 147 -0.72 -15.20 13.02
CA LEU A 147 -1.49 -14.84 14.21
C LEU A 147 -2.65 -13.92 13.82
N ILE A 148 -2.40 -12.88 13.03
CA ILE A 148 -3.42 -11.90 12.63
C ILE A 148 -4.45 -12.54 11.69
N THR A 149 -4.00 -13.29 10.67
CA THR A 149 -4.90 -13.92 9.71
C THR A 149 -5.77 -15.01 10.33
N THR A 150 -5.23 -15.78 11.28
CA THR A 150 -6.00 -16.78 12.03
C THR A 150 -7.04 -16.11 12.90
N LEU A 151 -6.66 -15.09 13.68
CA LEU A 151 -7.55 -14.33 14.54
C LEU A 151 -8.73 -13.73 13.78
N LEU A 152 -8.48 -13.07 12.64
CA LEU A 152 -9.54 -12.49 11.82
C LEU A 152 -10.47 -13.55 11.23
N GLY A 153 -9.92 -14.72 10.88
CA GLY A 153 -10.70 -15.88 10.43
C GLY A 153 -11.60 -16.45 11.52
N GLU A 154 -11.09 -16.59 12.75
CA GLU A 154 -11.87 -17.05 13.93
C GLU A 154 -13.00 -16.09 14.28
N GLU A 155 -12.77 -14.79 14.19
CA GLU A 155 -13.78 -13.75 14.44
C GLU A 155 -14.77 -13.59 13.27
N GLY A 156 -14.57 -14.31 12.16
CA GLY A 156 -15.45 -14.25 10.98
C GLY A 156 -15.42 -12.89 10.26
N ILE A 157 -14.35 -12.12 10.39
CA ILE A 157 -14.21 -10.81 9.80
C ILE A 157 -13.68 -10.96 8.38
N SER A 158 -14.31 -10.31 7.41
CA SER A 158 -13.80 -10.24 6.04
C SER A 158 -12.53 -9.41 5.98
N PHE A 159 -11.45 -9.91 5.38
CA PHE A 159 -10.20 -9.16 5.29
C PHE A 159 -9.46 -9.34 3.97
N ALA A 160 -8.68 -8.33 3.61
CA ALA A 160 -7.82 -8.31 2.45
C ALA A 160 -6.35 -8.21 2.86
N ARG A 161 -5.46 -8.91 2.14
CA ARG A 161 -4.02 -9.01 2.38
C ARG A 161 -3.28 -8.36 1.21
N ILE A 162 -2.89 -7.09 1.38
CA ILE A 162 -2.12 -6.35 0.36
C ILE A 162 -0.67 -6.86 0.35
N GLY A 163 -0.11 -7.09 -0.83
CA GLY A 163 1.25 -7.57 -1.03
C GLY A 163 1.41 -9.09 -0.86
N SER A 164 0.31 -9.84 -0.70
CA SER A 164 0.35 -11.29 -0.53
C SER A 164 -0.06 -12.04 -1.81
N LEU A 165 0.65 -13.12 -2.10
CA LEU A 165 0.31 -14.14 -3.11
C LEU A 165 -0.03 -15.48 -2.46
N GLU A 166 0.20 -15.62 -1.15
CA GLU A 166 0.00 -16.86 -0.41
C GLU A 166 -1.48 -17.28 -0.41
N ALA A 167 -1.71 -18.58 -0.69
CA ALA A 167 -3.02 -19.17 -0.47
C ALA A 167 -3.35 -19.14 1.03
N GLY A 168 -4.62 -18.90 1.37
CA GLY A 168 -5.02 -18.85 2.78
C GLY A 168 -6.32 -18.07 2.98
N ALA A 169 -6.65 -17.84 4.25
CA ALA A 169 -7.81 -17.06 4.61
C ALA A 169 -7.68 -15.60 4.14
N GLY A 170 -8.81 -14.96 3.84
CA GLY A 170 -8.86 -13.59 3.35
C GLY A 170 -8.53 -13.45 1.86
N ILE A 171 -8.65 -12.24 1.36
CA ILE A 171 -8.52 -11.91 -0.06
C ILE A 171 -7.09 -11.44 -0.32
N ALA A 172 -6.31 -12.18 -1.11
CA ALA A 172 -4.96 -11.78 -1.48
C ALA A 172 -4.98 -10.76 -2.63
N LEU A 173 -4.24 -9.66 -2.46
CA LEU A 173 -4.04 -8.63 -3.49
C LEU A 173 -2.55 -8.30 -3.62
N THR A 174 -2.07 -8.18 -4.84
CA THR A 174 -0.66 -7.88 -5.11
C THR A 174 -0.50 -7.05 -6.37
N MET A 175 0.65 -6.38 -6.50
CA MET A 175 1.08 -5.80 -7.77
C MET A 175 1.96 -6.76 -8.59
N ASP A 176 2.27 -7.95 -8.05
CA ASP A 176 3.29 -8.86 -8.55
C ASP A 176 4.70 -8.25 -8.46
N ASP A 177 5.25 -8.25 -7.25
CA ASP A 177 6.56 -7.66 -6.94
C ASP A 177 7.71 -8.32 -7.70
N GLU A 178 7.58 -9.61 -8.02
CA GLU A 178 8.56 -10.35 -8.81
C GLU A 178 8.57 -9.87 -10.26
N GLU A 179 7.40 -9.78 -10.89
CA GLU A 179 7.28 -9.25 -12.25
C GLU A 179 7.67 -7.78 -12.32
N ALA A 180 7.34 -6.96 -11.31
CA ALA A 180 7.72 -5.56 -11.25
C ALA A 180 9.25 -5.37 -11.23
N ALA A 181 9.98 -6.15 -10.42
CA ALA A 181 11.43 -6.11 -10.40
C ALA A 181 12.06 -6.68 -11.69
N SER A 182 11.46 -7.75 -12.25
CA SER A 182 11.86 -8.29 -13.54
C SER A 182 11.68 -7.24 -14.65
N LEU A 183 10.60 -6.48 -14.66
CA LEU A 183 10.34 -5.39 -15.61
C LEU A 183 11.44 -4.31 -15.55
N ALA A 184 11.80 -3.83 -14.35
CA ALA A 184 12.88 -2.88 -14.14
C ALA A 184 14.22 -3.41 -14.66
N THR A 185 14.51 -4.69 -14.35
CA THR A 185 15.76 -5.35 -14.75
C THR A 185 15.84 -5.52 -16.27
N ARG A 186 14.77 -5.98 -16.90
CA ARG A 186 14.70 -6.12 -18.37
C ARG A 186 14.88 -4.78 -19.10
N HIS A 187 14.34 -3.69 -18.54
CA HIS A 187 14.56 -2.35 -19.10
C HIS A 187 16.05 -1.99 -19.14
N LEU A 188 16.79 -2.21 -18.06
CA LEU A 188 18.24 -1.95 -18.01
C LEU A 188 19.03 -2.90 -18.93
N ILE A 189 18.64 -4.16 -19.00
CA ILE A 189 19.25 -5.13 -19.94
C ILE A 189 19.03 -4.68 -21.38
N ALA A 190 17.85 -4.19 -21.74
CA ALA A 190 17.53 -3.69 -23.07
C ALA A 190 18.36 -2.43 -23.44
N LEU A 191 18.72 -1.62 -22.45
CA LEU A 191 19.65 -0.49 -22.62
C LEU A 191 21.12 -0.93 -22.80
N GLY A 192 21.42 -2.23 -22.57
CA GLY A 192 22.77 -2.78 -22.72
C GLY A 192 23.55 -2.96 -21.41
N HIS A 193 22.96 -2.69 -20.26
CA HIS A 193 23.61 -2.96 -18.98
C HIS A 193 23.78 -4.46 -18.73
N ARG A 194 24.93 -4.85 -18.22
CA ARG A 194 25.28 -6.23 -17.90
C ARG A 194 25.62 -6.44 -16.42
N ARG A 195 25.98 -5.37 -15.72
CA ARG A 195 26.22 -5.35 -14.28
C ARG A 195 25.18 -4.44 -13.62
N ILE A 196 24.09 -5.07 -13.20
CA ILE A 196 22.92 -4.39 -12.63
C ILE A 196 22.85 -4.74 -11.15
N GLY A 197 23.16 -3.77 -10.30
CA GLY A 197 23.04 -3.89 -8.85
C GLY A 197 21.58 -3.82 -8.40
N PHE A 198 21.29 -4.51 -7.30
CA PHE A 198 19.98 -4.45 -6.66
C PHE A 198 20.14 -4.13 -5.17
N ILE A 199 19.45 -3.09 -4.70
CA ILE A 199 19.36 -2.76 -3.27
C ILE A 199 18.03 -3.32 -2.77
N ALA A 200 18.11 -4.38 -1.93
CA ALA A 200 16.94 -5.03 -1.35
C ALA A 200 16.28 -4.18 -0.27
N GLY A 201 15.02 -4.45 0.02
CA GLY A 201 14.34 -3.92 1.20
C GLY A 201 14.53 -4.81 2.43
N SER A 202 13.81 -4.50 3.52
CA SER A 202 13.84 -5.28 4.76
C SER A 202 13.40 -6.73 4.53
N ASN A 203 14.07 -7.67 5.18
CA ASN A 203 13.74 -9.09 5.14
C ASN A 203 12.44 -9.45 5.88
N GLU A 204 11.91 -8.54 6.70
CA GLU A 204 10.62 -8.72 7.38
C GLU A 204 9.43 -8.64 6.41
N TYR A 205 9.66 -8.08 5.23
CA TYR A 205 8.66 -7.91 4.19
C TYR A 205 8.88 -8.93 3.08
N SER A 206 7.98 -9.89 2.93
CA SER A 206 8.05 -10.93 1.89
C SER A 206 8.16 -10.36 0.48
N LEU A 207 7.55 -9.20 0.22
CA LEU A 207 7.66 -8.49 -1.04
C LEU A 207 9.12 -8.15 -1.41
N SER A 208 10.00 -7.90 -0.42
CA SER A 208 11.42 -7.64 -0.65
C SER A 208 12.11 -8.86 -1.28
N ALA A 209 11.86 -10.05 -0.74
CA ALA A 209 12.41 -11.30 -1.30
C ALA A 209 11.88 -11.55 -2.73
N ARG A 210 10.61 -11.23 -3.01
CA ARG A 210 10.02 -11.35 -4.35
C ARG A 210 10.65 -10.40 -5.35
N ARG A 211 10.91 -9.14 -4.98
CA ARG A 211 11.66 -8.20 -5.84
C ARG A 211 13.04 -8.71 -6.17
N VAL A 212 13.76 -9.26 -5.17
CA VAL A 212 15.07 -9.89 -5.38
C VAL A 212 14.96 -11.10 -6.33
N ALA A 213 13.93 -11.93 -6.19
CA ALA A 213 13.69 -13.06 -7.07
C ALA A 213 13.47 -12.62 -8.52
N GLY A 214 12.65 -11.60 -8.76
CA GLY A 214 12.39 -11.06 -10.10
C GLY A 214 13.63 -10.48 -10.76
N TRP A 215 14.48 -9.77 -10.01
CA TRP A 215 15.77 -9.30 -10.49
C TRP A 215 16.69 -10.48 -10.86
N ARG A 216 16.83 -11.48 -9.97
CA ARG A 216 17.67 -12.66 -10.21
C ARG A 216 17.23 -13.45 -11.42
N ASP A 217 15.93 -13.67 -11.56
CA ASP A 217 15.37 -14.40 -12.69
C ASP A 217 15.65 -13.70 -14.03
N ALA A 218 15.42 -12.38 -14.09
CA ALA A 218 15.70 -11.60 -15.29
C ALA A 218 17.19 -11.58 -15.64
N MET A 219 18.09 -11.45 -14.66
CA MET A 219 19.55 -11.54 -14.86
C MET A 219 19.96 -12.93 -15.37
N ALA A 220 19.44 -13.98 -14.73
CA ALA A 220 19.75 -15.37 -15.11
C ALA A 220 19.26 -15.70 -16.53
N LYS A 221 18.05 -15.30 -16.90
CA LYS A 221 17.50 -15.47 -18.26
C LYS A 221 18.34 -14.78 -19.33
N ALA A 222 19.00 -13.68 -18.97
CA ALA A 222 19.93 -12.97 -19.85
C ALA A 222 21.38 -13.49 -19.80
N GLY A 223 21.68 -14.51 -18.98
CA GLY A 223 23.03 -15.04 -18.78
C GLY A 223 24.00 -14.02 -18.15
N LEU A 224 23.49 -13.16 -17.28
CA LEU A 224 24.26 -12.09 -16.64
C LEU A 224 24.66 -12.48 -15.20
N PRO A 225 25.82 -11.98 -14.70
CA PRO A 225 26.28 -12.27 -13.36
C PRO A 225 25.41 -11.57 -12.30
N ILE A 226 25.23 -12.24 -11.17
CA ILE A 226 24.53 -11.68 -10.00
C ILE A 226 25.42 -11.62 -8.77
N GLU A 227 26.62 -12.20 -8.83
CA GLU A 227 27.57 -12.26 -7.73
C GLU A 227 27.96 -10.83 -7.34
N GLU A 228 27.96 -10.55 -6.03
CA GLU A 228 28.29 -9.26 -5.40
C GLU A 228 27.34 -8.09 -5.78
N LEU A 229 26.36 -8.29 -6.67
CA LEU A 229 25.46 -7.23 -7.16
C LEU A 229 24.17 -7.08 -6.34
N LEU A 230 23.98 -7.86 -5.29
CA LEU A 230 22.88 -7.72 -4.32
C LEU A 230 23.41 -7.07 -3.05
N ALA A 231 22.87 -5.92 -2.67
CA ALA A 231 23.16 -5.26 -1.40
C ALA A 231 21.92 -5.25 -0.49
N PRO A 232 22.07 -5.50 0.82
CA PRO A 232 20.97 -5.42 1.76
C PRO A 232 20.56 -3.97 2.00
N GLY A 233 19.28 -3.75 2.26
CA GLY A 233 18.68 -2.50 2.72
C GLY A 233 17.47 -2.80 3.61
N ASP A 234 16.87 -1.76 4.16
CA ASP A 234 15.70 -1.82 5.04
C ASP A 234 14.63 -0.78 4.70
N PHE A 235 14.68 -0.24 3.49
CA PHE A 235 13.86 0.86 2.98
C PHE A 235 14.20 2.24 3.53
N SER A 236 15.16 2.40 4.45
CA SER A 236 15.61 3.69 4.94
C SER A 236 16.61 4.35 3.99
N TYR A 237 16.70 5.68 4.05
CA TYR A 237 17.71 6.44 3.32
C TYR A 237 19.14 5.99 3.71
N ALA A 238 19.41 5.80 5.01
CA ALA A 238 20.71 5.41 5.51
C ALA A 238 21.17 4.04 4.99
N SER A 239 20.28 3.05 4.95
CA SER A 239 20.61 1.73 4.38
C SER A 239 20.86 1.81 2.87
N GLY A 240 20.11 2.66 2.15
CA GLY A 240 20.34 2.92 0.73
C GLY A 240 21.71 3.53 0.45
N GLU A 241 22.17 4.46 1.30
CA GLU A 241 23.50 5.07 1.19
C GLU A 241 24.61 4.03 1.35
N GLN A 242 24.51 3.18 2.36
CA GLN A 242 25.49 2.10 2.60
C GLN A 242 25.51 1.07 1.45
N ALA A 243 24.34 0.65 1.00
CA ALA A 243 24.20 -0.31 -0.08
C ALA A 243 24.74 0.23 -1.42
N ALA A 244 24.43 1.47 -1.75
CA ALA A 244 24.94 2.13 -2.95
C ALA A 244 26.46 2.27 -2.89
N ALA A 245 27.01 2.70 -1.73
CA ALA A 245 28.46 2.81 -1.54
C ALA A 245 29.16 1.46 -1.75
N THR A 246 28.57 0.37 -1.27
CA THR A 246 29.08 -1.01 -1.46
C THR A 246 29.11 -1.38 -2.94
N LEU A 247 27.97 -1.27 -3.65
CA LEU A 247 27.86 -1.65 -5.07
C LEU A 247 28.77 -0.84 -5.99
N LEU A 248 29.00 0.43 -5.65
CA LEU A 248 29.87 1.33 -6.42
C LEU A 248 31.37 1.21 -6.05
N SER A 249 31.70 0.46 -4.99
CA SER A 249 33.09 0.23 -4.57
C SER A 249 33.62 -1.16 -4.95
N LEU A 250 32.84 -1.96 -5.67
CA LEU A 250 33.27 -3.26 -6.19
C LEU A 250 34.43 -3.07 -7.17
N ALA A 251 35.29 -4.08 -7.29
CA ALA A 251 36.41 -4.08 -8.25
C ALA A 251 35.93 -3.89 -9.72
N ASP A 252 34.75 -4.42 -10.02
CA ASP A 252 34.00 -4.18 -11.25
C ASP A 252 32.59 -3.69 -10.83
N PRO A 253 32.39 -2.33 -10.75
CA PRO A 253 31.19 -1.77 -10.15
C PRO A 253 29.93 -2.00 -10.99
N ALA A 254 28.77 -1.88 -10.34
CA ALA A 254 27.49 -1.85 -11.04
C ALA A 254 27.43 -0.62 -11.99
N THR A 255 26.94 -0.84 -13.21
CA THR A 255 26.69 0.25 -14.20
C THR A 255 25.25 0.75 -14.14
N ALA A 256 24.39 0.01 -13.45
CA ALA A 256 23.02 0.41 -13.14
C ALA A 256 22.64 -0.16 -11.78
N ILE A 257 21.78 0.54 -11.05
CA ILE A 257 21.23 0.12 -9.76
C ILE A 257 19.73 0.22 -9.79
N ILE A 258 19.07 -0.81 -9.25
CA ILE A 258 17.64 -0.81 -8.92
C ILE A 258 17.54 -0.73 -7.40
N ALA A 259 16.88 0.29 -6.86
CA ALA A 259 16.61 0.42 -5.44
C ALA A 259 15.15 0.06 -5.14
N SER A 260 14.91 -0.74 -4.09
CA SER A 260 13.59 -1.27 -3.76
C SER A 260 12.59 -0.23 -3.25
N ASN A 261 12.99 1.03 -3.06
CA ASN A 261 12.09 2.15 -2.83
C ASN A 261 12.73 3.48 -3.24
N ASP A 262 11.95 4.55 -3.18
CA ASP A 262 12.40 5.90 -3.56
C ASP A 262 13.45 6.44 -2.57
N GLN A 263 13.35 6.17 -1.28
CA GLN A 263 14.33 6.65 -0.27
C GLN A 263 15.74 6.11 -0.54
N MET A 264 15.86 4.81 -0.80
CA MET A 264 17.14 4.20 -1.14
C MET A 264 17.67 4.65 -2.52
N ALA A 265 16.76 4.95 -3.46
CA ALA A 265 17.15 5.55 -4.75
C ALA A 265 17.68 6.97 -4.59
N LEU A 266 17.04 7.79 -3.75
CA LEU A 266 17.53 9.14 -3.43
C LEU A 266 18.89 9.10 -2.72
N ALA A 267 19.08 8.15 -1.81
CA ALA A 267 20.36 7.91 -1.17
C ALA A 267 21.45 7.52 -2.17
N THR A 268 21.11 6.64 -3.13
CA THR A 268 22.02 6.25 -4.23
C THR A 268 22.41 7.49 -5.07
N LEU A 269 21.45 8.35 -5.39
CA LEU A 269 21.71 9.61 -6.11
C LEU A 269 22.64 10.53 -5.28
N GLY A 270 22.43 10.60 -3.97
CA GLY A 270 23.30 11.33 -3.04
C GLY A 270 24.76 10.82 -3.05
N VAL A 271 24.94 9.50 -3.01
CA VAL A 271 26.27 8.87 -3.09
C VAL A 271 26.94 9.15 -4.42
N CYS A 272 26.19 9.09 -5.55
CA CYS A 272 26.71 9.45 -6.88
C CYS A 272 27.20 10.90 -6.90
N ASN A 273 26.39 11.83 -6.42
CA ASN A 273 26.75 13.25 -6.35
C ASN A 273 28.01 13.48 -5.49
N ALA A 274 28.12 12.85 -4.34
CA ALA A 274 29.28 12.95 -3.46
C ALA A 274 30.57 12.41 -4.10
N ARG A 275 30.46 11.44 -5.03
CA ARG A 275 31.57 10.86 -5.79
C ARG A 275 31.83 11.57 -7.13
N GLY A 276 31.10 12.62 -7.45
CA GLY A 276 31.19 13.30 -8.75
C GLY A 276 30.72 12.46 -9.92
N MET A 277 29.91 11.42 -9.67
CA MET A 277 29.29 10.58 -10.71
C MET A 277 28.02 11.23 -11.21
N VAL A 278 27.78 11.15 -12.51
CA VAL A 278 26.61 11.73 -13.17
C VAL A 278 25.60 10.62 -13.50
N VAL A 279 24.37 10.76 -12.99
CA VAL A 279 23.23 9.93 -13.39
C VAL A 279 22.53 10.63 -14.55
N PRO A 280 22.26 9.94 -15.68
CA PRO A 280 22.47 8.52 -15.94
C PRO A 280 23.84 8.15 -16.55
N ASP A 281 24.70 9.12 -16.83
CA ASP A 281 25.90 8.94 -17.67
C ASP A 281 26.92 7.95 -17.10
N ASP A 282 27.17 7.99 -15.78
CA ASP A 282 28.11 7.10 -15.10
C ASP A 282 27.37 5.94 -14.39
N LEU A 283 26.09 6.13 -14.06
CA LEU A 283 25.23 5.11 -13.42
C LEU A 283 23.78 5.31 -13.84
N SER A 284 23.13 4.29 -14.38
CA SER A 284 21.68 4.27 -14.50
C SER A 284 21.01 3.91 -13.17
N LEU A 285 19.91 4.57 -12.83
CA LEU A 285 19.20 4.37 -11.58
C LEU A 285 17.70 4.20 -11.81
N ILE A 286 17.13 3.13 -11.24
CA ILE A 286 15.68 2.92 -11.18
C ILE A 286 15.26 2.86 -9.71
N SER A 287 14.12 3.50 -9.38
CA SER A 287 13.49 3.39 -8.07
C SER A 287 12.20 2.58 -8.12
N PHE A 288 11.68 2.23 -6.94
CA PHE A 288 10.31 1.77 -6.73
C PHE A 288 9.51 2.85 -6.00
N ASP A 289 8.18 2.76 -6.03
CA ASP A 289 7.12 3.60 -5.46
C ASP A 289 6.62 4.67 -6.43
N ASN A 290 7.49 5.40 -7.12
CA ASN A 290 7.14 6.52 -8.00
C ASN A 290 6.42 7.66 -7.26
N THR A 291 6.86 7.96 -6.03
CA THR A 291 6.31 9.08 -5.25
C THR A 291 6.62 10.42 -5.91
N PRO A 292 5.94 11.51 -5.52
CA PRO A 292 6.15 12.81 -6.17
C PRO A 292 7.61 13.29 -6.17
N ILE A 293 8.39 12.95 -5.14
CA ILE A 293 9.76 13.43 -4.98
C ILE A 293 10.67 13.05 -6.16
N VAL A 294 10.52 11.82 -6.70
CA VAL A 294 11.39 11.32 -7.78
C VAL A 294 11.20 12.04 -9.12
N ARG A 295 10.13 12.85 -9.24
CA ARG A 295 9.87 13.70 -10.40
C ARG A 295 10.62 15.03 -10.32
N PHE A 296 10.97 15.47 -9.12
CA PHE A 296 11.53 16.80 -8.85
C PHE A 296 13.04 16.80 -8.59
N VAL A 297 13.64 15.63 -8.37
CA VAL A 297 15.10 15.50 -8.27
C VAL A 297 15.77 15.62 -9.64
N GLN A 298 17.08 15.82 -9.64
CA GLN A 298 17.88 15.95 -10.87
C GLN A 298 18.94 14.84 -10.93
N PRO A 299 18.85 13.97 -11.95
CA PRO A 299 17.76 13.88 -12.95
C PRO A 299 16.48 13.31 -12.35
N PRO A 300 15.29 13.55 -12.95
CA PRO A 300 14.06 12.84 -12.57
C PRO A 300 14.23 11.34 -12.76
N LEU A 301 13.85 10.55 -11.72
CA LEU A 301 14.12 9.12 -11.69
C LEU A 301 13.09 8.32 -12.51
N THR A 302 13.59 7.40 -13.32
CA THR A 302 12.83 6.25 -13.84
C THR A 302 12.41 5.38 -12.65
N ALA A 303 11.16 4.99 -12.59
CA ALA A 303 10.62 4.31 -11.42
C ALA A 303 9.58 3.25 -11.77
N ILE A 304 9.49 2.23 -10.95
CA ILE A 304 8.31 1.34 -10.90
C ILE A 304 7.20 2.07 -10.17
N ASP A 305 6.08 2.29 -10.86
CA ASP A 305 4.86 2.87 -10.29
C ASP A 305 4.06 1.76 -9.60
N GLN A 306 4.03 1.83 -8.27
CA GLN A 306 3.24 0.89 -7.45
C GLN A 306 1.78 1.35 -7.40
N PRO A 307 0.80 0.53 -7.80
CA PRO A 307 -0.62 0.92 -7.82
C PRO A 307 -1.26 0.83 -6.42
N ILE A 308 -0.64 1.39 -5.38
CA ILE A 308 -1.05 1.22 -3.98
C ILE A 308 -2.46 1.74 -3.73
N ALA A 309 -2.79 2.93 -4.26
CA ALA A 309 -4.14 3.49 -4.14
C ALA A 309 -5.19 2.60 -4.81
N GLN A 310 -4.86 1.98 -5.94
CA GLN A 310 -5.76 1.07 -6.64
C GLN A 310 -5.91 -0.25 -5.88
N LEU A 311 -4.83 -0.80 -5.32
CA LEU A 311 -4.87 -1.99 -4.46
C LEU A 311 -5.73 -1.77 -3.23
N ALA A 312 -5.56 -0.64 -2.53
CA ALA A 312 -6.37 -0.29 -1.37
C ALA A 312 -7.85 -0.07 -1.73
N SER A 313 -8.13 0.60 -2.84
CA SER A 313 -9.48 0.75 -3.37
C SER A 313 -10.13 -0.61 -3.67
N LYS A 314 -9.38 -1.51 -4.32
CA LYS A 314 -9.86 -2.87 -4.65
C LYS A 314 -10.05 -3.72 -3.39
N ALA A 315 -9.17 -3.59 -2.40
CA ALA A 315 -9.32 -4.25 -1.10
C ALA A 315 -10.65 -3.87 -0.43
N VAL A 316 -10.96 -2.57 -0.35
CA VAL A 316 -12.23 -2.08 0.19
C VAL A 316 -13.43 -2.64 -0.57
N GLU A 317 -13.39 -2.60 -1.90
CA GLU A 317 -14.47 -3.13 -2.75
C GLU A 317 -14.75 -4.61 -2.44
N LEU A 318 -13.70 -5.43 -2.41
CA LEU A 318 -13.82 -6.88 -2.20
C LEU A 318 -14.21 -7.23 -0.76
N ILE A 319 -13.67 -6.52 0.24
CA ILE A 319 -14.08 -6.68 1.64
C ILE A 319 -15.58 -6.40 1.78
N VAL A 320 -16.08 -5.31 1.22
CA VAL A 320 -17.52 -4.96 1.29
C VAL A 320 -18.36 -5.97 0.53
N ALA A 321 -17.88 -6.49 -0.59
CA ALA A 321 -18.56 -7.57 -1.32
C ALA A 321 -18.65 -8.84 -0.48
N ALA A 322 -17.54 -9.28 0.12
CA ALA A 322 -17.49 -10.45 1.01
C ALA A 322 -18.42 -10.28 2.22
N HIS A 323 -18.35 -9.13 2.90
CA HIS A 323 -19.21 -8.82 4.06
C HIS A 323 -20.71 -8.87 3.72
N ARG A 324 -21.06 -8.51 2.48
CA ARG A 324 -22.45 -8.59 1.97
C ARG A 324 -22.83 -9.98 1.43
N GLY A 325 -21.96 -10.98 1.56
CA GLY A 325 -22.19 -12.34 1.04
C GLY A 325 -22.16 -12.43 -0.48
N LEU A 326 -21.55 -11.46 -1.16
CA LEU A 326 -21.29 -11.51 -2.60
C LEU A 326 -20.01 -12.31 -2.84
N GLY A 327 -19.93 -12.97 -4.01
CA GLY A 327 -18.74 -13.73 -4.39
C GLY A 327 -17.49 -12.85 -4.51
N VAL A 328 -16.36 -13.39 -4.06
CA VAL A 328 -15.03 -12.80 -4.23
C VAL A 328 -14.17 -13.75 -5.09
N PRO A 329 -13.12 -13.27 -5.75
CA PRO A 329 -12.22 -14.12 -6.53
C PRO A 329 -11.61 -15.25 -5.69
N ASP A 330 -11.47 -16.45 -6.27
CA ASP A 330 -10.89 -17.62 -5.60
C ASP A 330 -9.34 -17.58 -5.52
N GLY A 331 -8.69 -16.65 -6.19
CA GLY A 331 -7.23 -16.51 -6.22
C GLY A 331 -6.76 -15.07 -5.99
N PRO A 332 -5.43 -14.86 -5.98
CA PRO A 332 -4.88 -13.52 -5.81
C PRO A 332 -5.35 -12.55 -6.89
N VAL A 333 -5.74 -11.36 -6.46
CA VAL A 333 -6.10 -10.26 -7.37
C VAL A 333 -4.84 -9.45 -7.67
N VAL A 334 -4.44 -9.46 -8.95
CA VAL A 334 -3.26 -8.72 -9.40
C VAL A 334 -3.68 -7.36 -9.98
N VAL A 335 -3.10 -6.29 -9.44
CA VAL A 335 -3.13 -4.95 -10.01
C VAL A 335 -1.70 -4.64 -10.45
N PRO A 336 -1.37 -4.76 -11.73
CA PRO A 336 0.03 -4.76 -12.17
C PRO A 336 0.69 -3.39 -11.96
N ALA A 337 1.96 -3.42 -11.56
CA ALA A 337 2.83 -2.25 -11.57
C ALA A 337 3.21 -1.86 -13.00
N SER A 338 3.70 -0.64 -13.19
CA SER A 338 4.21 -0.17 -14.47
C SER A 338 5.56 0.53 -14.32
N LEU A 339 6.36 0.54 -15.39
CA LEU A 339 7.60 1.31 -15.44
C LEU A 339 7.32 2.69 -16.02
N VAL A 340 7.69 3.72 -15.28
CA VAL A 340 7.63 5.13 -15.72
C VAL A 340 9.05 5.59 -16.07
N GLU A 341 9.35 5.61 -17.35
CA GLU A 341 10.65 6.05 -17.83
C GLU A 341 10.81 7.58 -17.68
N ARG A 342 11.99 8.00 -17.18
CA ARG A 342 12.40 9.40 -17.08
C ARG A 342 13.86 9.58 -17.52
N LYS A 343 14.65 10.37 -16.79
CA LYS A 343 15.99 10.79 -17.23
C LYS A 343 17.13 10.12 -16.47
N SER A 344 16.86 9.14 -15.60
CA SER A 344 17.88 8.48 -14.80
C SER A 344 18.41 7.17 -15.37
N THR A 345 17.98 6.80 -16.57
CA THR A 345 18.46 5.60 -17.28
C THR A 345 18.92 5.93 -18.69
N ALA A 346 20.07 5.38 -19.09
CA ALA A 346 20.65 5.52 -20.43
C ALA A 346 21.52 4.27 -20.73
N PRO A 347 21.92 4.03 -21.98
CA PRO A 347 22.90 3.00 -22.28
C PRO A 347 24.21 3.20 -21.50
N PRO A 348 24.86 2.10 -21.04
CA PRO A 348 26.12 2.21 -20.31
C PRO A 348 27.20 2.85 -21.18
N ARG A 349 28.01 3.73 -20.59
CA ARG A 349 29.19 4.24 -21.28
C ARG A 349 30.12 3.09 -21.69
N PRO A 350 30.74 3.14 -22.89
CA PRO A 350 31.79 2.20 -23.24
C PRO A 350 32.89 2.24 -22.18
N SER A 351 33.33 1.06 -21.69
CA SER A 351 34.44 0.97 -20.75
C SER A 351 35.68 1.62 -21.38
N ASN A 352 36.10 2.78 -20.84
CA ASN A 352 37.36 3.38 -21.25
C ASN A 352 38.50 2.79 -20.43
N PRO A 353 39.37 1.97 -21.04
CA PRO A 353 40.46 1.30 -20.29
C PRO A 353 41.48 2.30 -19.71
N ALA A 354 41.49 3.57 -20.19
CA ALA A 354 42.45 4.58 -19.74
C ALA A 354 42.18 5.17 -18.33
N ARG A 355 41.00 4.98 -17.74
CA ARG A 355 40.71 5.45 -16.38
C ARG A 355 41.12 4.47 -15.28
N ARG A 356 41.39 3.19 -15.61
CA ARG A 356 41.84 2.14 -14.65
C ARG A 356 43.32 2.24 -14.28
N SER A 357 44.11 3.11 -14.88
CA SER A 357 45.54 3.24 -14.66
C SER A 357 45.97 4.54 -13.94
N ALA A 358 45.03 5.30 -13.41
CA ALA A 358 45.30 6.60 -12.77
C ALA A 358 44.87 6.68 -11.28
N GLU A 359 44.56 5.54 -10.62
CA GLU A 359 44.36 5.43 -9.17
C GLU A 359 45.47 4.61 -8.52
#